data_129d3a0eaaa59f09833e4a2303981505
#
_entry.id   129d3a0eaaa59f09833e4a2303981505
#
_cell.length_a   1.000
_cell.length_b   1.000
_cell.length_c   1.000
_cell.angle_alpha   90.00
_cell.angle_beta   90.00
_cell.angle_gamma   90.00
#
_symmetry.space_group_name_H-M   'P 1'
#
loop_
_entity.id
_entity.type
_entity.pdbx_description
1 polymer ?
#
loop_
_entity_poly.entity_id
_entity_poly.type
_entity_poly.pdbx_seq_one_letter_code
_entity_poly.pdbx_strand_id
1 'polypeptide(L)'
;MERRMIKSTGVNPRRQNHTVGMRSTCAFVSLDNIHHNIELIRSRLKPETKYLAVVKANAYGHGMEAVARCALESGASYLAVAFSEEGMRLRREGFSAPILLLGATDEAHMDQAIRYDLIPAIFTAESLLALQKHAAKRNAVCRFHFKIDTGMRRIGFTDESAFVEALDLLGHCPNLRFEGMFTHFAVSERPDPSFTLLQAERFRRYVDLAHARGYSPLLHAANSAAAAGVVFLLLAG
;
A
#
# COMPACT_ATOMS: atom_id res chain seq x y z
N MET A 1 2.37 -21.30 26.47
CA MET A 1 2.39 -20.45 25.27
C MET A 1 1.56 -19.20 25.58
N GLU A 2 2.21 -18.10 25.87
CA GLU A 2 1.53 -16.87 26.32
C GLU A 2 0.89 -16.19 25.11
N ARG A 3 -0.43 -15.96 25.14
CA ARG A 3 -1.15 -15.34 24.01
C ARG A 3 -0.74 -13.88 23.85
N ARG A 4 -0.15 -13.52 22.72
CA ARG A 4 0.16 -12.13 22.36
C ARG A 4 -1.12 -11.34 22.10
N MET A 5 -1.69 -10.75 23.14
CA MET A 5 -2.87 -9.89 23.05
C MET A 5 -2.51 -8.44 23.36
N ILE A 6 -3.03 -7.52 22.57
CA ILE A 6 -2.94 -6.08 22.83
C ILE A 6 -4.33 -5.50 23.07
N LYS A 7 -4.41 -4.48 23.95
CA LYS A 7 -5.61 -3.66 24.08
C LYS A 7 -5.56 -2.56 23.05
N SER A 8 -6.55 -2.48 22.20
CA SER A 8 -6.75 -1.38 21.26
C SER A 8 -7.28 -0.13 21.98
N THR A 9 -6.44 0.44 22.83
CA THR A 9 -6.71 1.73 23.44
C THR A 9 -5.59 2.66 23.02
N GLY A 10 -5.52 3.38 22.07
CA GLY A 10 -4.47 4.34 21.65
C GLY A 10 -3.38 4.76 22.65
N VAL A 11 -3.07 3.96 23.66
CA VAL A 11 -2.13 4.18 24.75
C VAL A 11 -1.01 3.16 24.66
N ASN A 12 0.22 3.66 24.58
CA ASN A 12 1.47 2.91 24.60
C ASN A 12 1.55 1.96 25.81
N PRO A 13 1.68 0.63 25.66
CA PRO A 13 1.73 -0.34 26.75
C PRO A 13 2.93 -0.17 27.71
N ARG A 14 3.95 0.63 27.36
CA ARG A 14 5.10 0.94 28.22
C ARG A 14 4.82 2.02 29.30
N ARG A 15 3.61 2.58 29.37
CA ARG A 15 3.15 3.49 30.43
C ARG A 15 2.02 2.87 31.25
N GLN A 16 2.24 1.67 31.78
CA GLN A 16 1.35 1.09 32.81
C GLN A 16 1.81 1.58 34.19
N ASN A 17 1.43 2.80 34.56
CA ASN A 17 1.34 3.24 35.96
C ASN A 17 0.49 4.50 36.12
N HIS A 18 -0.71 4.52 35.52
CA HIS A 18 -1.76 5.46 35.95
C HIS A 18 -3.11 4.82 35.73
N THR A 19 -3.69 4.28 36.78
CA THR A 19 -5.09 3.87 36.94
C THR A 19 -5.99 5.11 36.97
N VAL A 20 -6.06 5.86 35.87
CA VAL A 20 -7.02 6.95 35.74
C VAL A 20 -7.99 6.58 34.62
N GLY A 21 -9.23 6.20 35.00
CA GLY A 21 -10.39 6.26 34.14
C GLY A 21 -10.39 5.30 32.95
N MET A 22 -10.02 4.03 33.13
CA MET A 22 -10.26 3.03 32.08
C MET A 22 -11.76 2.84 31.87
N ARG A 23 -12.23 3.11 30.64
CA ARG A 23 -13.60 2.73 30.26
C ARG A 23 -13.78 1.23 30.46
N SER A 24 -14.96 0.82 30.94
CA SER A 24 -15.33 -0.60 31.15
C SER A 24 -15.34 -1.39 29.82
N THR A 25 -15.50 -0.72 28.70
CA THR A 25 -15.53 -1.34 27.36
C THR A 25 -14.18 -1.18 26.68
N CYS A 26 -13.56 -2.30 26.28
CA CYS A 26 -12.31 -2.33 25.53
C CYS A 26 -12.36 -3.41 24.44
N ALA A 27 -11.58 -3.22 23.37
CA ALA A 27 -11.36 -4.25 22.36
C ALA A 27 -10.03 -4.95 22.65
N PHE A 28 -10.03 -6.27 22.59
CA PHE A 28 -8.82 -7.09 22.65
C PHE A 28 -8.46 -7.56 21.24
N VAL A 29 -7.22 -7.32 20.82
CA VAL A 29 -6.70 -7.74 19.52
C VAL A 29 -5.67 -8.84 19.73
N SER A 30 -5.93 -10.01 19.11
CA SER A 30 -5.00 -11.13 19.13
C SER A 30 -3.98 -11.00 17.99
N LEU A 31 -2.72 -10.74 18.32
CA LEU A 31 -1.64 -10.70 17.31
C LEU A 31 -1.33 -12.11 16.78
N ASP A 32 -1.56 -13.15 17.57
CA ASP A 32 -1.39 -14.54 17.12
C ASP A 32 -2.38 -14.88 15.99
N ASN A 33 -3.65 -14.40 16.09
CA ASN A 33 -4.62 -14.58 15.02
C ASN A 33 -4.26 -13.78 13.76
N ILE A 34 -3.72 -12.57 13.94
CA ILE A 34 -3.23 -11.76 12.80
C ILE A 34 -2.07 -12.47 12.12
N HIS A 35 -1.09 -12.96 12.88
CA HIS A 35 0.02 -13.75 12.38
C HIS A 35 -0.47 -14.99 11.60
N HIS A 36 -1.36 -15.77 12.19
CA HIS A 36 -1.95 -16.95 11.55
C HIS A 36 -2.64 -16.61 10.23
N ASN A 37 -3.43 -15.53 10.20
CA ASN A 37 -4.12 -15.11 8.97
C ASN A 37 -3.13 -14.67 7.87
N ILE A 38 -2.04 -14.00 8.23
CA ILE A 38 -0.99 -13.61 7.29
C ILE A 38 -0.30 -14.86 6.73
N GLU A 39 0.07 -15.82 7.59
CA GLU A 39 0.69 -17.07 7.15
C GLU A 39 -0.24 -17.88 6.24
N LEU A 40 -1.54 -17.94 6.56
CA LEU A 40 -2.53 -18.60 5.71
C LEU A 40 -2.62 -17.95 4.32
N ILE A 41 -2.64 -16.63 4.22
CA ILE A 41 -2.62 -15.93 2.93
C ILE A 41 -1.31 -16.24 2.20
N ARG A 42 -0.16 -16.07 2.87
CA ARG A 42 1.15 -16.30 2.28
C ARG A 42 1.36 -17.73 1.77
N SER A 43 0.82 -18.74 2.47
CA SER A 43 0.91 -20.15 2.04
C SER A 43 0.23 -20.42 0.68
N ARG A 44 -0.65 -19.52 0.23
CA ARG A 44 -1.32 -19.58 -1.08
C ARG A 44 -0.63 -18.80 -2.17
N LEU A 45 0.37 -17.98 -1.81
CA LEU A 45 1.14 -17.16 -2.75
C LEU A 45 2.33 -17.96 -3.30
N LYS A 46 2.80 -17.59 -4.50
CA LYS A 46 4.09 -18.07 -5.00
C LYS A 46 5.21 -17.57 -4.08
N PRO A 47 6.30 -18.35 -3.89
CA PRO A 47 7.38 -17.98 -2.95
C PRO A 47 8.00 -16.60 -3.21
N GLU A 48 8.09 -16.18 -4.48
CA GLU A 48 8.63 -14.89 -4.92
C GLU A 48 7.64 -13.72 -4.73
N THR A 49 6.36 -13.99 -4.43
CA THR A 49 5.35 -12.95 -4.30
C THR A 49 5.57 -12.13 -3.04
N LYS A 50 5.74 -10.83 -3.21
CA LYS A 50 5.84 -9.89 -2.09
C LYS A 50 4.45 -9.64 -1.48
N TYR A 51 4.41 -9.63 -0.15
CA TYR A 51 3.21 -9.32 0.61
C TYR A 51 3.27 -7.89 1.15
N LEU A 52 2.23 -7.10 0.85
CA LEU A 52 2.06 -5.74 1.34
C LEU A 52 0.95 -5.71 2.39
N ALA A 53 1.29 -5.34 3.62
CA ALA A 53 0.33 -5.24 4.72
C ALA A 53 -0.28 -3.83 4.80
N VAL A 54 -1.60 -3.75 4.68
CA VAL A 54 -2.34 -2.48 4.75
C VAL A 54 -2.72 -2.20 6.21
N VAL A 55 -2.12 -1.16 6.79
CA VAL A 55 -2.28 -0.78 8.22
C VAL A 55 -2.88 0.63 8.42
N LYS A 56 -3.51 1.18 7.39
CA LYS A 56 -4.19 2.48 7.44
C LYS A 56 -5.32 2.51 8.48
N ALA A 57 -5.78 3.71 8.85
CA ALA A 57 -6.83 3.94 9.84
C ALA A 57 -6.57 3.19 11.15
N ASN A 58 -5.33 3.35 11.69
CA ASN A 58 -4.87 2.65 12.89
C ASN A 58 -4.99 1.11 12.77
N ALA A 59 -4.61 0.54 11.61
CA ALA A 59 -4.84 -0.86 11.23
C ALA A 59 -6.34 -1.25 11.39
N TYR A 60 -7.22 -0.42 10.85
CA TYR A 60 -8.69 -0.57 10.98
C TYR A 60 -9.16 -0.67 12.44
N GLY A 61 -8.51 0.09 13.32
CA GLY A 61 -8.79 0.11 14.76
C GLY A 61 -8.05 -0.94 15.60
N HIS A 62 -7.22 -1.78 14.98
CA HIS A 62 -6.48 -2.86 15.69
C HIS A 62 -5.16 -2.40 16.32
N GLY A 63 -4.72 -1.16 16.06
CA GLY A 63 -3.44 -0.62 16.55
C GLY A 63 -2.32 -0.76 15.51
N MET A 64 -2.04 0.35 14.82
CA MET A 64 -1.19 0.37 13.61
C MET A 64 0.21 -0.18 13.86
N GLU A 65 0.88 0.26 14.93
CA GLU A 65 2.26 -0.12 15.20
C GLU A 65 2.40 -1.61 15.54
N ALA A 66 1.49 -2.12 16.37
CA ALA A 66 1.53 -3.52 16.78
C ALA A 66 1.21 -4.45 15.62
N VAL A 67 0.20 -4.11 14.80
CA VAL A 67 -0.15 -4.88 13.60
C VAL A 67 0.94 -4.79 12.54
N ALA A 68 1.53 -3.60 12.31
CA ALA A 68 2.64 -3.43 11.37
C ALA A 68 3.85 -4.28 11.76
N ARG A 69 4.22 -4.31 13.06
CA ARG A 69 5.32 -5.13 13.56
C ARG A 69 5.02 -6.62 13.37
N CYS A 70 3.83 -7.06 13.79
CA CYS A 70 3.37 -8.43 13.59
C CYS A 70 3.40 -8.83 12.10
N ALA A 71 2.93 -7.96 11.19
CA ALA A 71 2.93 -8.23 9.76
C ALA A 71 4.35 -8.38 9.19
N LEU A 72 5.28 -7.53 9.57
CA LEU A 72 6.69 -7.63 9.13
C LEU A 72 7.36 -8.88 9.69
N GLU A 73 7.15 -9.21 10.96
CA GLU A 73 7.63 -10.44 11.59
C GLU A 73 7.04 -11.70 10.90
N SER A 74 5.82 -11.58 10.36
CA SER A 74 5.15 -12.62 9.57
C SER A 74 5.57 -12.62 8.09
N GLY A 75 6.55 -11.78 7.69
CA GLY A 75 7.16 -11.74 6.37
C GLY A 75 6.50 -10.80 5.36
N ALA A 76 5.76 -9.79 5.81
CA ALA A 76 5.39 -8.69 4.93
C ALA A 76 6.65 -7.95 4.45
N SER A 77 6.70 -7.63 3.15
CA SER A 77 7.81 -6.90 2.54
C SER A 77 7.57 -5.39 2.48
N TYR A 78 6.32 -4.99 2.53
CA TYR A 78 5.84 -3.62 2.44
C TYR A 78 4.75 -3.37 3.48
N LEU A 79 4.65 -2.11 3.91
CA LEU A 79 3.48 -1.57 4.61
C LEU A 79 2.74 -0.61 3.69
N ALA A 80 1.43 -0.44 3.90
CA ALA A 80 0.67 0.60 3.21
C ALA A 80 -0.28 1.31 4.17
N VAL A 81 -0.36 2.62 4.00
CA VAL A 81 -1.21 3.52 4.76
C VAL A 81 -2.03 4.41 3.82
N ALA A 82 -2.99 5.16 4.34
CA ALA A 82 -3.79 6.04 3.51
C ALA A 82 -3.07 7.37 3.24
N PHE A 83 -2.48 7.97 4.25
CA PHE A 83 -1.94 9.33 4.22
C PHE A 83 -0.51 9.39 4.77
N SER A 84 0.18 10.49 4.45
CA SER A 84 1.57 10.73 4.86
C SER A 84 1.74 10.73 6.38
N GLU A 85 0.78 11.27 7.15
CA GLU A 85 0.82 11.35 8.62
C GLU A 85 0.92 9.96 9.28
N GLU A 86 0.20 8.97 8.73
CA GLU A 86 0.28 7.59 9.21
C GLU A 86 1.66 6.99 8.90
N GLY A 87 2.18 7.24 7.70
CA GLY A 87 3.53 6.82 7.31
C GLY A 87 4.62 7.46 8.18
N MET A 88 4.51 8.76 8.42
CA MET A 88 5.41 9.50 9.30
C MET A 88 5.38 8.96 10.73
N ARG A 89 4.20 8.59 11.25
CA ARG A 89 4.05 7.96 12.56
C ARG A 89 4.81 6.64 12.63
N LEU A 90 4.67 5.77 11.62
CA LEU A 90 5.43 4.52 11.54
C LEU A 90 6.95 4.77 11.49
N ARG A 91 7.41 5.77 10.71
CA ARG A 91 8.84 6.11 10.65
C ARG A 91 9.38 6.58 12.02
N ARG A 92 8.62 7.40 12.76
CA ARG A 92 9.00 7.84 14.11
C ARG A 92 9.07 6.69 15.12
N GLU A 93 8.28 5.64 14.92
CA GLU A 93 8.30 4.40 15.71
C GLU A 93 9.40 3.41 15.25
N GLY A 94 10.29 3.83 14.32
CA GLY A 94 11.47 3.07 13.89
C GLY A 94 11.22 2.02 12.80
N PHE A 95 10.07 2.07 12.11
CA PHE A 95 9.83 1.16 10.98
C PHE A 95 10.66 1.58 9.76
N SER A 96 11.52 0.67 9.26
CA SER A 96 12.38 0.88 8.07
C SER A 96 11.83 0.27 6.78
N ALA A 97 10.84 -0.63 6.87
CA ALA A 97 10.21 -1.25 5.70
C ALA A 97 9.65 -0.20 4.72
N PRO A 98 9.60 -0.47 3.40
CA PRO A 98 8.94 0.42 2.45
C PRO A 98 7.48 0.68 2.84
N ILE A 99 7.03 1.94 2.76
CA ILE A 99 5.67 2.36 3.13
C ILE A 99 5.01 3.04 1.93
N LEU A 100 3.97 2.41 1.37
CA LEU A 100 3.19 2.94 0.26
C LEU A 100 2.04 3.81 0.79
N LEU A 101 1.86 4.99 0.21
CA LEU A 101 0.71 5.86 0.40
C LEU A 101 -0.38 5.47 -0.62
N LEU A 102 -1.50 4.95 -0.16
CA LEU A 102 -2.60 4.48 -1.02
C LEU A 102 -3.54 5.61 -1.46
N GLY A 103 -3.57 6.71 -0.71
CA GLY A 103 -4.36 7.89 -1.02
C GLY A 103 -3.64 8.87 -1.94
N ALA A 104 -4.38 9.89 -2.37
CA ALA A 104 -3.78 11.02 -3.07
C ALA A 104 -2.84 11.78 -2.12
N THR A 105 -1.64 12.10 -2.61
CA THR A 105 -0.71 12.98 -1.93
C THR A 105 -0.75 14.33 -2.64
N ASP A 106 -1.30 15.33 -2.00
CA ASP A 106 -1.31 16.69 -2.54
C ASP A 106 0.11 17.32 -2.52
N GLU A 107 0.30 18.41 -3.25
CA GLU A 107 1.60 19.06 -3.38
C GLU A 107 2.17 19.48 -2.01
N ALA A 108 1.33 19.89 -1.07
CA ALA A 108 1.76 20.32 0.26
C ALA A 108 2.38 19.17 1.08
N HIS A 109 1.96 17.94 0.84
CA HIS A 109 2.44 16.75 1.56
C HIS A 109 3.54 15.97 0.83
N MET A 110 3.86 16.32 -0.44
CA MET A 110 4.93 15.65 -1.21
C MET A 110 6.30 15.82 -0.56
N ASP A 111 6.58 16.99 -0.01
CA ASP A 111 7.82 17.27 0.71
C ASP A 111 7.99 16.36 1.94
N GLN A 112 6.90 16.10 2.67
CA GLN A 112 6.90 15.19 3.80
C GLN A 112 7.09 13.74 3.35
N ALA A 113 6.42 13.32 2.26
CA ALA A 113 6.58 11.98 1.70
C ALA A 113 8.05 11.69 1.36
N ILE A 114 8.74 12.63 0.70
CA ILE A 114 10.15 12.50 0.36
C ILE A 114 11.02 12.48 1.63
N ARG A 115 10.79 13.41 2.58
CA ARG A 115 11.57 13.52 3.80
C ARG A 115 11.54 12.26 4.67
N TYR A 116 10.41 11.57 4.68
CA TYR A 116 10.19 10.37 5.49
C TYR A 116 10.33 9.07 4.67
N ASP A 117 10.91 9.15 3.46
CA ASP A 117 11.07 7.99 2.55
C ASP A 117 9.77 7.18 2.40
N LEU A 118 8.66 7.88 2.14
CA LEU A 118 7.37 7.29 1.83
C LEU A 118 7.21 7.19 0.32
N ILE A 119 6.43 6.22 -0.15
CA ILE A 119 6.22 5.93 -1.57
C ILE A 119 4.83 6.43 -1.95
N PRO A 120 4.69 7.61 -2.60
CA PRO A 120 3.38 8.12 -3.00
C PRO A 120 2.79 7.35 -4.18
N ALA A 121 1.44 7.29 -4.22
CA ALA A 121 0.70 6.88 -5.40
C ALA A 121 0.49 8.09 -6.32
N ILE A 122 0.90 7.96 -7.58
CA ILE A 122 0.80 8.99 -8.62
C ILE A 122 -0.20 8.53 -9.68
N PHE A 123 -1.07 9.43 -10.14
CA PHE A 123 -2.11 9.11 -11.12
C PHE A 123 -2.54 10.29 -12.00
N THR A 124 -1.72 11.36 -12.05
CA THR A 124 -1.83 12.45 -13.03
C THR A 124 -0.44 12.93 -13.40
N ALA A 125 -0.30 13.54 -14.59
CA ALA A 125 0.94 14.17 -15.04
C ALA A 125 1.37 15.32 -14.12
N GLU A 126 0.41 16.11 -13.64
CA GLU A 126 0.66 17.23 -12.73
C GLU A 126 1.26 16.72 -11.40
N SER A 127 0.71 15.66 -10.82
CA SER A 127 1.25 15.08 -9.58
C SER A 127 2.64 14.48 -9.76
N LEU A 128 2.93 13.91 -10.94
CA LEU A 128 4.27 13.43 -11.29
C LEU A 128 5.28 14.57 -11.33
N LEU A 129 4.95 15.64 -12.04
CA LEU A 129 5.83 16.83 -12.17
C LEU A 129 5.99 17.55 -10.82
N ALA A 130 4.94 17.63 -10.00
CA ALA A 130 5.04 18.19 -8.67
C ALA A 130 5.98 17.35 -7.78
N LEU A 131 5.87 16.01 -7.83
CA LEU A 131 6.78 15.14 -7.10
C LEU A 131 8.24 15.31 -7.56
N GLN A 132 8.48 15.40 -8.89
CA GLN A 132 9.81 15.68 -9.46
C GLN A 132 10.38 16.99 -8.91
N LYS A 133 9.59 18.08 -8.94
CA LYS A 133 9.98 19.40 -8.44
C LYS A 133 10.43 19.34 -6.97
N HIS A 134 9.66 18.66 -6.11
CA HIS A 134 9.99 18.52 -4.69
C HIS A 134 11.21 17.61 -4.46
N ALA A 135 11.34 16.52 -5.21
CA ALA A 135 12.49 15.62 -5.14
C ALA A 135 13.78 16.30 -5.57
N ALA A 136 13.75 17.06 -6.68
CA ALA A 136 14.88 17.86 -7.18
C ALA A 136 15.31 18.92 -6.16
N LYS A 137 14.35 19.66 -5.57
CA LYS A 137 14.63 20.67 -4.53
C LYS A 137 15.38 20.10 -3.33
N ARG A 138 15.13 18.82 -2.99
CA ARG A 138 15.78 18.10 -1.89
C ARG A 138 17.04 17.34 -2.33
N ASN A 139 17.39 17.37 -3.60
CA ASN A 139 18.46 16.56 -4.17
C ASN A 139 18.32 15.07 -3.79
N ALA A 140 17.09 14.57 -3.81
CA ALA A 140 16.72 13.22 -3.41
C ALA A 140 16.12 12.45 -4.59
N VAL A 141 16.20 11.11 -4.55
CA VAL A 141 15.46 10.23 -5.46
C VAL A 141 14.25 9.69 -4.73
N CYS A 142 13.05 9.98 -5.25
CA CYS A 142 11.79 9.52 -4.68
C CYS A 142 11.26 8.32 -5.45
N ARG A 143 10.99 7.21 -4.74
CA ARG A 143 10.26 6.07 -5.26
C ARG A 143 8.78 6.39 -5.28
N PHE A 144 8.07 5.93 -6.30
CA PHE A 144 6.62 6.10 -6.40
C PHE A 144 5.97 4.92 -7.11
N HIS A 145 4.66 4.75 -6.92
CA HIS A 145 3.86 3.79 -7.68
C HIS A 145 2.82 4.52 -8.52
N PHE A 146 2.66 4.12 -9.77
CA PHE A 146 1.50 4.55 -10.54
C PHE A 146 0.24 3.82 -10.09
N LYS A 147 -0.84 4.58 -9.88
CA LYS A 147 -2.17 4.04 -9.58
C LYS A 147 -3.04 4.07 -10.84
N ILE A 148 -3.58 2.90 -11.19
CA ILE A 148 -4.50 2.73 -12.32
C ILE A 148 -5.90 2.47 -11.77
N ASP A 149 -6.91 3.16 -12.29
CA ASP A 149 -8.31 2.87 -11.99
C ASP A 149 -8.93 2.06 -13.12
N THR A 150 -9.04 0.78 -12.88
CA THR A 150 -9.59 -0.19 -13.86
C THR A 150 -11.09 -0.40 -13.73
N GLY A 151 -11.75 0.38 -12.84
CA GLY A 151 -13.21 0.28 -12.65
C GLY A 151 -13.71 0.54 -11.23
N MET A 152 -12.82 0.82 -10.27
CA MET A 152 -13.21 1.22 -8.90
C MET A 152 -13.82 2.63 -8.87
N ARG A 153 -13.47 3.49 -9.84
CA ARG A 153 -13.94 4.88 -10.00
C ARG A 153 -13.71 5.76 -8.77
N ARG A 154 -12.47 5.68 -8.24
CA ARG A 154 -12.10 6.46 -7.05
C ARG A 154 -10.89 7.35 -7.30
N ILE A 155 -9.73 6.79 -7.55
CA ILE A 155 -8.47 7.46 -7.92
C ILE A 155 -7.66 6.55 -8.84
N GLY A 156 -6.89 7.11 -9.74
CA GLY A 156 -6.05 6.38 -10.69
C GLY A 156 -6.21 6.90 -12.11
N PHE A 157 -5.25 6.58 -12.97
CA PHE A 157 -5.42 6.79 -14.41
C PHE A 157 -6.59 5.96 -14.92
N THR A 158 -7.50 6.58 -15.63
CA THR A 158 -8.66 5.95 -16.29
C THR A 158 -8.53 5.97 -17.81
N ASP A 159 -7.59 6.75 -18.33
CA ASP A 159 -7.33 6.97 -19.74
C ASP A 159 -5.90 6.56 -20.10
N GLU A 160 -5.75 5.73 -21.15
CA GLU A 160 -4.46 5.19 -21.58
C GLU A 160 -3.56 6.30 -22.15
N SER A 161 -4.12 7.32 -22.82
CA SER A 161 -3.34 8.41 -23.39
C SER A 161 -2.72 9.29 -22.32
N ALA A 162 -3.48 9.60 -21.24
CA ALA A 162 -2.96 10.34 -20.10
C ALA A 162 -1.86 9.57 -19.36
N PHE A 163 -1.99 8.24 -19.28
CA PHE A 163 -0.95 7.40 -18.68
C PHE A 163 0.31 7.37 -19.54
N VAL A 164 0.15 7.28 -20.88
CA VAL A 164 1.26 7.34 -21.84
C VAL A 164 2.01 8.65 -21.74
N GLU A 165 1.30 9.78 -21.67
CA GLU A 165 1.90 11.10 -21.44
C GLU A 165 2.72 11.13 -20.14
N ALA A 166 2.18 10.58 -19.04
CA ALA A 166 2.91 10.51 -17.78
C ALA A 166 4.18 9.63 -17.86
N LEU A 167 4.16 8.53 -18.63
CA LEU A 167 5.34 7.70 -18.89
C LEU A 167 6.40 8.44 -19.72
N ASP A 168 5.97 9.20 -20.71
CA ASP A 168 6.89 9.99 -21.57
C ASP A 168 7.51 11.14 -20.75
N LEU A 169 6.75 11.83 -19.91
CA LEU A 169 7.24 12.82 -18.96
C LEU A 169 8.22 12.26 -17.94
N LEU A 170 8.00 11.03 -17.49
CA LEU A 170 8.87 10.35 -16.51
C LEU A 170 10.32 10.22 -17.04
N GLY A 171 10.51 10.07 -18.37
CA GLY A 171 11.83 10.06 -19.00
C GLY A 171 12.64 11.35 -18.75
N HIS A 172 11.98 12.45 -18.37
CA HIS A 172 12.57 13.74 -18.02
C HIS A 172 12.61 14.02 -16.50
N CYS A 173 12.31 13.00 -15.67
CA CYS A 173 12.23 13.13 -14.22
C CYS A 173 13.36 12.35 -13.50
N PRO A 174 14.62 12.84 -13.53
CA PRO A 174 15.77 12.09 -13.02
C PRO A 174 15.75 11.82 -11.51
N ASN A 175 14.94 12.57 -10.76
CA ASN A 175 14.78 12.40 -9.32
C ASN A 175 13.62 11.45 -8.94
N LEU A 176 13.00 10.79 -9.92
CA LEU A 176 11.92 9.84 -9.68
C LEU A 176 12.32 8.43 -10.09
N ARG A 177 11.89 7.46 -9.26
CA ARG A 177 12.01 6.03 -9.54
C ARG A 177 10.65 5.38 -9.59
N PHE A 178 10.22 4.97 -10.77
CA PHE A 178 9.02 4.18 -10.98
C PHE A 178 9.25 2.77 -10.42
N GLU A 179 8.83 2.54 -9.17
CA GLU A 179 9.07 1.28 -8.47
C GLU A 179 7.94 0.28 -8.67
N GLY A 180 6.70 0.74 -8.72
CA GLY A 180 5.56 -0.16 -8.83
C GLY A 180 4.34 0.46 -9.50
N MET A 181 3.42 -0.40 -9.89
CA MET A 181 2.13 -0.03 -10.47
C MET A 181 1.02 -0.90 -9.90
N PHE A 182 -0.14 -0.29 -9.63
CA PHE A 182 -1.23 -1.03 -9.02
C PHE A 182 -2.63 -0.57 -9.41
N THR A 183 -3.56 -1.48 -9.26
CA THR A 183 -5.00 -1.22 -9.29
C THR A 183 -5.67 -1.69 -7.99
N HIS A 184 -6.99 -1.55 -7.91
CA HIS A 184 -7.78 -2.06 -6.80
C HIS A 184 -9.05 -2.71 -7.32
N PHE A 185 -9.25 -3.99 -7.01
CA PHE A 185 -10.45 -4.72 -7.37
C PHE A 185 -11.64 -4.26 -6.54
N ALA A 186 -12.74 -3.92 -7.21
CA ALA A 186 -13.89 -3.32 -6.58
C ALA A 186 -14.81 -4.34 -5.87
N VAL A 187 -14.84 -5.58 -6.38
CA VAL A 187 -15.83 -6.60 -6.00
C VAL A 187 -15.24 -8.02 -6.00
N SER A 188 -13.98 -8.15 -5.63
CA SER A 188 -13.27 -9.46 -5.66
C SER A 188 -13.80 -10.50 -4.69
N GLU A 189 -14.67 -10.11 -3.76
CA GLU A 189 -15.38 -11.00 -2.84
C GLU A 189 -16.62 -11.67 -3.45
N ARG A 190 -17.08 -11.21 -4.62
CA ARG A 190 -18.28 -11.77 -5.27
C ARG A 190 -18.02 -13.16 -5.84
N PRO A 191 -19.03 -14.06 -5.80
CA PRO A 191 -18.92 -15.38 -6.43
C PRO A 191 -18.69 -15.31 -7.95
N ASP A 192 -19.28 -14.32 -8.62
CA ASP A 192 -19.03 -14.05 -10.04
C ASP A 192 -17.75 -13.21 -10.20
N PRO A 193 -16.66 -13.75 -10.75
CA PRO A 193 -15.39 -13.07 -10.91
C PRO A 193 -15.31 -12.18 -12.16
N SER A 194 -16.35 -12.14 -13.00
CA SER A 194 -16.30 -11.53 -14.34
C SER A 194 -15.80 -10.08 -14.31
N PHE A 195 -16.29 -9.27 -13.38
CA PHE A 195 -15.85 -7.87 -13.28
C PHE A 195 -14.41 -7.74 -12.78
N THR A 196 -13.97 -8.61 -11.87
CA THR A 196 -12.58 -8.62 -11.39
C THR A 196 -11.61 -9.04 -12.49
N LEU A 197 -11.99 -10.03 -13.30
CA LEU A 197 -11.21 -10.44 -14.48
C LEU A 197 -11.14 -9.33 -15.54
N LEU A 198 -12.24 -8.61 -15.78
CA LEU A 198 -12.25 -7.43 -16.65
C LEU A 198 -11.31 -6.33 -16.11
N GLN A 199 -11.29 -6.09 -14.79
CA GLN A 199 -10.35 -5.14 -14.19
C GLN A 199 -8.90 -5.58 -14.36
N ALA A 200 -8.61 -6.88 -14.23
CA ALA A 200 -7.28 -7.43 -14.45
C ALA A 200 -6.84 -7.30 -15.91
N GLU A 201 -7.73 -7.57 -16.87
CA GLU A 201 -7.46 -7.37 -18.30
C GLU A 201 -7.15 -5.91 -18.63
N ARG A 202 -7.95 -4.97 -18.09
CA ARG A 202 -7.69 -3.54 -18.23
C ARG A 202 -6.33 -3.16 -17.62
N PHE A 203 -6.01 -3.68 -16.45
CA PHE A 203 -4.71 -3.41 -15.81
C PHE A 203 -3.55 -3.90 -16.68
N ARG A 204 -3.68 -5.08 -17.30
CA ARG A 204 -2.66 -5.64 -18.20
C ARG A 204 -2.33 -4.70 -19.35
N ARG A 205 -3.31 -4.00 -19.95
CA ARG A 205 -3.05 -3.02 -21.02
C ARG A 205 -2.12 -1.91 -20.56
N TYR A 206 -2.32 -1.37 -19.34
CA TYR A 206 -1.42 -0.37 -18.77
C TYR A 206 -0.02 -0.93 -18.48
N VAL A 207 0.06 -2.21 -18.06
CA VAL A 207 1.35 -2.91 -17.88
C VAL A 207 2.09 -3.00 -19.21
N ASP A 208 1.41 -3.39 -20.29
CA ASP A 208 1.98 -3.50 -21.64
C ASP A 208 2.49 -2.14 -22.14
N LEU A 209 1.76 -1.04 -21.87
CA LEU A 209 2.20 0.32 -22.20
C LEU A 209 3.48 0.73 -21.45
N ALA A 210 3.61 0.33 -20.19
CA ALA A 210 4.83 0.58 -19.41
C ALA A 210 6.00 -0.27 -19.92
N HIS A 211 5.78 -1.55 -20.20
CA HIS A 211 6.79 -2.45 -20.75
C HIS A 211 7.29 -1.98 -22.13
N ALA A 212 6.39 -1.52 -23.01
CA ALA A 212 6.74 -0.99 -24.32
C ALA A 212 7.68 0.24 -24.26
N ARG A 213 7.74 0.90 -23.09
CA ARG A 213 8.65 2.03 -22.81
C ARG A 213 9.87 1.64 -21.98
N GLY A 214 10.11 0.34 -21.79
CA GLY A 214 11.28 -0.18 -21.08
C GLY A 214 11.16 -0.16 -19.55
N TYR A 215 9.98 0.14 -18.99
CA TYR A 215 9.76 0.07 -17.55
C TYR A 215 9.30 -1.33 -17.13
N SER A 216 9.82 -1.83 -16.00
CA SER A 216 9.44 -3.13 -15.41
C SER A 216 9.12 -2.97 -13.92
N PRO A 217 7.99 -2.32 -13.59
CA PRO A 217 7.61 -2.05 -12.20
C PRO A 217 7.11 -3.30 -11.47
N LEU A 218 7.13 -3.26 -10.12
CA LEU A 218 6.39 -4.21 -9.30
C LEU A 218 4.89 -4.06 -9.54
N LEU A 219 4.20 -5.17 -9.85
CA LEU A 219 2.77 -5.17 -10.12
C LEU A 219 2.00 -5.66 -8.89
N HIS A 220 0.96 -4.92 -8.49
CA HIS A 220 0.08 -5.38 -7.42
C HIS A 220 -1.38 -4.95 -7.64
N ALA A 221 -2.32 -5.86 -7.31
CA ALA A 221 -3.74 -5.65 -7.53
C ALA A 221 -4.62 -6.33 -6.47
N ALA A 222 -4.18 -7.50 -5.96
CA ALA A 222 -4.98 -8.31 -5.07
C ALA A 222 -5.17 -7.67 -3.69
N ASN A 223 -6.42 -7.50 -3.28
CA ASN A 223 -6.81 -7.28 -1.89
C ASN A 223 -6.96 -8.64 -1.17
N SER A 224 -7.32 -8.64 0.12
CA SER A 224 -7.43 -9.87 0.90
C SER A 224 -8.43 -10.87 0.29
N ALA A 225 -9.55 -10.42 -0.26
CA ALA A 225 -10.54 -11.29 -0.88
C ALA A 225 -10.00 -11.93 -2.17
N ALA A 226 -9.35 -11.15 -3.03
CA ALA A 226 -8.70 -11.68 -4.23
C ALA A 226 -7.56 -12.64 -3.89
N ALA A 227 -6.73 -12.32 -2.89
CA ALA A 227 -5.62 -13.18 -2.46
C ALA A 227 -6.10 -14.52 -1.84
N ALA A 228 -7.24 -14.52 -1.17
CA ALA A 228 -7.83 -15.71 -0.57
C ALA A 228 -8.70 -16.52 -1.55
N GLY A 229 -9.16 -15.92 -2.65
CA GLY A 229 -10.17 -16.47 -3.57
C GLY A 229 -9.61 -17.07 -4.86
N VAL A 230 -10.52 -17.61 -5.67
CA VAL A 230 -10.23 -18.24 -6.97
C VAL A 230 -9.60 -17.25 -7.98
N VAL A 231 -9.91 -15.96 -7.88
CA VAL A 231 -9.40 -14.91 -8.78
C VAL A 231 -7.88 -14.82 -8.72
N PHE A 232 -7.30 -15.01 -7.53
CA PHE A 232 -5.84 -15.00 -7.38
C PHE A 232 -5.17 -16.13 -8.17
N LEU A 233 -5.75 -17.33 -8.15
CA LEU A 233 -5.22 -18.50 -8.88
C LEU A 233 -5.22 -18.26 -10.40
N LEU A 234 -6.20 -17.49 -10.91
CA LEU A 234 -6.31 -17.17 -12.34
C LEU A 234 -5.34 -16.07 -12.80
N LEU A 235 -4.90 -15.19 -11.88
CA LEU A 235 -4.01 -14.06 -12.18
C LEU A 235 -2.53 -14.39 -11.97
N ALA A 236 -2.23 -15.44 -11.22
CA ALA A 236 -0.87 -15.87 -10.88
C ALA A 236 -0.26 -16.86 -11.87
N GLY A 237 -1.02 -17.21 -12.95
CA GLY A 237 -0.64 -18.15 -14.02
C GLY A 237 0.35 -17.58 -15.02
#